data_47246e3fe3e2aac2b60fe1e5be6986d9
#
_entry.id   47246e3fe3e2aac2b60fe1e5be6986d9
#
_cell.length_a   1.000
_cell.length_b   1.000
_cell.length_c   1.000
_cell.angle_alpha   90.00
_cell.angle_beta   90.00
_cell.angle_gamma   90.00
#
_symmetry.space_group_name_H-M   'P 1'
#
loop_
_entity.id
_entity.type
_entity.pdbx_description
1 polymer ?
#
loop_
_entity_poly.entity_id
_entity_poly.type
_entity_poly.pdbx_seq_one_letter_code
_entity_poly.pdbx_strand_id
1 'polypeptide(L)'
;MDAPMKFVQIIDFETERIEEMRELARETEQRFAGRDGGPTRRLVIKDRAQTNRYLVVIEFDSHEDAMRNSDDPETTKFAEQMAALCTRPPSFTDCDVQEMTDFA
;
A
#
# COMPACT_ATOMS: atom_id res chain seq x y z
N MET A 1 20.30 3.83 21.48
CA MET A 1 18.86 4.09 21.31
C MET A 1 18.45 3.76 19.87
N ASP A 2 17.50 2.89 19.72
CA ASP A 2 17.11 2.43 18.42
C ASP A 2 16.23 3.46 17.71
N ALA A 3 16.48 3.67 16.44
CA ALA A 3 15.57 4.45 15.62
C ALA A 3 14.23 3.73 15.55
N PRO A 4 13.10 4.47 15.48
CA PRO A 4 11.81 3.81 15.29
C PRO A 4 11.85 2.95 14.03
N MET A 5 11.41 1.72 14.15
CA MET A 5 11.37 0.82 13.01
C MET A 5 10.25 1.23 12.08
N LYS A 6 10.59 1.37 10.82
CA LYS A 6 9.60 1.63 9.80
C LYS A 6 8.77 0.39 9.57
N PHE A 7 7.56 0.62 9.09
CA PHE A 7 6.60 -0.43 8.81
C PHE A 7 6.25 -0.37 7.33
N VAL A 8 6.08 -1.55 6.73
CA VAL A 8 5.71 -1.67 5.32
C VAL A 8 4.52 -2.61 5.22
N GLN A 9 3.50 -2.20 4.47
CA GLN A 9 2.41 -3.08 4.11
C GLN A 9 2.56 -3.44 2.64
N ILE A 10 2.49 -4.74 2.34
CA ILE A 10 2.55 -5.23 0.96
C ILE A 10 1.17 -5.72 0.57
N ILE A 11 0.68 -5.18 -0.55
CA ILE A 11 -0.60 -5.60 -1.11
C ILE A 11 -0.30 -6.33 -2.41
N ASP A 12 -0.64 -7.62 -2.48
CA ASP A 12 -0.48 -8.46 -3.65
C ASP A 12 -1.85 -8.60 -4.30
N PHE A 13 -1.99 -8.16 -5.53
CA PHE A 13 -3.29 -8.19 -6.20
C PHE A 13 -3.15 -8.51 -7.68
N GLU A 14 -4.25 -8.98 -8.24
CA GLU A 14 -4.35 -9.34 -9.65
C GLU A 14 -5.54 -8.61 -10.26
N THR A 15 -5.33 -7.92 -11.36
CA THR A 15 -6.40 -7.17 -12.02
C THR A 15 -6.16 -7.12 -13.53
N GLU A 16 -7.25 -7.13 -14.28
CA GLU A 16 -7.24 -6.85 -15.71
C GLU A 16 -7.62 -5.39 -15.98
N ARG A 17 -7.85 -4.60 -14.92
CA ARG A 17 -8.36 -3.24 -14.98
C ARG A 17 -7.41 -2.25 -14.33
N ILE A 18 -6.14 -2.32 -14.70
CA ILE A 18 -5.08 -1.53 -14.04
C ILE A 18 -5.30 -0.02 -14.17
N GLU A 19 -5.85 0.44 -15.28
CA GLU A 19 -6.09 1.88 -15.47
C GLU A 19 -7.14 2.41 -14.50
N GLU A 20 -8.20 1.63 -14.27
CA GLU A 20 -9.21 1.98 -13.28
C GLU A 20 -8.64 1.94 -11.86
N MET A 21 -7.75 0.97 -11.60
CA MET A 21 -7.08 0.86 -10.32
C MET A 21 -6.18 2.07 -10.07
N ARG A 22 -5.45 2.53 -11.09
CA ARG A 22 -4.61 3.73 -10.99
C ARG A 22 -5.42 4.98 -10.69
N GLU A 23 -6.58 5.09 -11.32
CA GLU A 23 -7.48 6.22 -11.08
C GLU A 23 -8.01 6.24 -9.66
N LEU A 24 -8.44 5.06 -9.16
CA LEU A 24 -8.89 4.90 -7.79
C LEU A 24 -7.79 5.27 -6.79
N ALA A 25 -6.56 4.80 -7.05
CA ALA A 25 -5.41 5.10 -6.20
C ALA A 25 -5.10 6.59 -6.19
N ARG A 26 -5.20 7.25 -7.33
CA ARG A 26 -4.93 8.68 -7.45
C ARG A 26 -5.93 9.51 -6.65
N GLU A 27 -7.21 9.16 -6.74
CA GLU A 27 -8.26 9.82 -5.96
C GLU A 27 -8.03 9.65 -4.45
N THR A 28 -7.64 8.45 -4.06
CA THR A 28 -7.38 8.14 -2.65
C THR A 28 -6.16 8.90 -2.14
N GLU A 29 -5.11 9.01 -2.94
CA GLU A 29 -3.91 9.77 -2.59
C GLU A 29 -4.23 11.22 -2.28
N GLN A 30 -5.10 11.83 -3.09
CA GLN A 30 -5.48 13.22 -2.88
C GLN A 30 -6.17 13.43 -1.53
N ARG A 31 -6.93 12.44 -1.09
CA ARG A 31 -7.61 12.50 0.21
C ARG A 31 -6.66 12.34 1.38
N PHE A 32 -5.59 11.56 1.20
CA PHE A 32 -4.63 11.27 2.27
C PHE A 32 -3.39 12.16 2.25
N ALA A 33 -3.19 12.94 1.21
CA ALA A 33 -2.03 13.82 1.09
C ALA A 33 -1.99 14.82 2.24
N GLY A 34 -0.82 14.96 2.85
CA GLY A 34 -0.60 15.94 3.91
C GLY A 34 -1.13 15.54 5.28
N ARG A 35 -1.67 14.35 5.45
CA ARG A 35 -2.10 13.86 6.77
C ARG A 35 -0.90 13.43 7.60
N ASP A 36 -0.92 13.79 8.87
CA ASP A 36 0.09 13.31 9.82
C ASP A 36 -0.12 11.80 10.05
N GLY A 37 0.99 11.05 10.06
CA GLY A 37 0.94 9.62 10.30
C GLY A 37 0.43 8.79 9.13
N GLY A 38 0.26 9.39 7.97
CA GLY A 38 -0.11 8.68 6.76
C GLY A 38 1.08 7.98 6.10
N PRO A 39 0.86 7.35 4.94
CA PRO A 39 1.94 6.72 4.20
C PRO A 39 3.03 7.72 3.82
N THR A 40 4.28 7.32 3.96
CA THR A 40 5.42 8.16 3.61
C THR A 40 5.91 7.90 2.19
N ARG A 41 5.66 6.71 1.69
CA ARG A 41 6.06 6.34 0.32
C ARG A 41 5.21 5.17 -0.16
N ARG A 42 4.93 5.16 -1.44
CA ARG A 42 4.22 4.06 -2.08
C ARG A 42 4.95 3.67 -3.35
N LEU A 43 5.15 2.38 -3.52
CA LEU A 43 5.77 1.81 -4.70
C LEU A 43 4.82 0.81 -5.31
N VAL A 44 4.51 0.96 -6.59
CA VAL A 44 3.67 0.00 -7.33
C VAL A 44 4.57 -0.71 -8.32
N ILE A 45 4.63 -2.03 -8.20
CA ILE A 45 5.47 -2.85 -9.06
C ILE A 45 4.65 -3.95 -9.73
N LYS A 46 5.09 -4.36 -10.90
CA LYS A 46 4.43 -5.40 -11.67
C LYS A 46 5.33 -6.63 -11.75
N ASP A 47 4.74 -7.80 -11.53
CA ASP A 47 5.45 -9.06 -11.68
C ASP A 47 5.73 -9.28 -13.17
N ARG A 48 6.99 -9.46 -13.53
CA ARG A 48 7.37 -9.70 -14.93
C ARG A 48 6.98 -11.08 -15.42
N ALA A 49 6.83 -12.04 -14.50
CA ALA A 49 6.54 -13.43 -14.83
C ALA A 49 5.04 -13.73 -14.90
N GLN A 50 4.21 -12.93 -14.26
CA GLN A 50 2.77 -13.18 -14.22
C GLN A 50 2.01 -11.96 -14.72
N THR A 51 1.27 -12.15 -15.80
CA THR A 51 0.41 -11.13 -16.37
C THR A 51 -0.65 -10.74 -15.33
N ASN A 52 -0.91 -9.45 -15.21
CA ASN A 52 -1.95 -8.88 -14.35
C ASN A 52 -1.66 -8.94 -12.84
N ARG A 53 -0.48 -9.42 -12.43
CA ARG A 53 -0.11 -9.43 -11.02
C ARG A 53 0.72 -8.21 -10.66
N TYR A 54 0.31 -7.52 -9.59
CA TYR A 54 0.96 -6.32 -9.11
C TYR A 54 1.17 -6.40 -7.61
N LEU A 55 2.20 -5.70 -7.12
CA LEU A 55 2.42 -5.54 -5.69
C LEU A 55 2.52 -4.06 -5.38
N VAL A 56 1.91 -3.65 -4.29
CA VAL A 56 2.03 -2.29 -3.77
C VAL A 56 2.78 -2.38 -2.45
N VAL A 57 3.84 -1.60 -2.33
CA VAL A 57 4.61 -1.51 -1.09
C VAL A 57 4.35 -0.13 -0.51
N ILE A 58 3.70 -0.09 0.64
CA ILE A 58 3.33 1.15 1.31
C ILE A 58 4.16 1.28 2.57
N GLU A 59 4.95 2.35 2.66
CA GLU A 59 5.83 2.60 3.79
C GLU A 59 5.20 3.59 4.76
N PHE A 60 5.31 3.29 6.04
CA PHE A 60 4.87 4.15 7.15
C PHE A 60 6.05 4.35 8.09
N ASP A 61 6.03 5.45 8.84
CA ASP A 61 7.08 5.70 9.83
C ASP A 61 7.02 4.73 11.01
N SER A 62 5.84 4.15 11.29
CA SER A 62 5.67 3.23 12.40
C SER A 62 4.47 2.31 12.17
N HIS A 63 4.46 1.19 12.88
CA HIS A 63 3.31 0.29 12.92
C HIS A 63 2.06 1.00 13.44
N GLU A 64 2.23 1.86 14.45
CA GLU A 64 1.12 2.61 15.03
C GLU A 64 0.45 3.51 13.99
N ASP A 65 1.23 4.20 13.18
CA ASP A 65 0.70 5.04 12.09
C ASP A 65 -0.07 4.21 11.08
N ALA A 66 0.47 3.03 10.73
CA ALA A 66 -0.18 2.13 9.79
C ALA A 66 -1.53 1.64 10.32
N MET A 67 -1.59 1.33 11.61
CA MET A 67 -2.83 0.86 12.22
C MET A 67 -3.90 1.95 12.25
N ARG A 68 -3.50 3.19 12.54
CA ARG A 68 -4.44 4.32 12.47
C ARG A 68 -4.97 4.51 11.06
N ASN A 69 -4.11 4.35 10.07
CA ASN A 69 -4.51 4.43 8.67
C ASN A 69 -5.49 3.31 8.31
N SER A 70 -5.23 2.09 8.78
CA SER A 70 -6.11 0.94 8.55
C SER A 70 -7.49 1.12 9.19
N ASP A 71 -7.57 1.81 10.32
CA ASP A 71 -8.81 2.04 11.03
C ASP A 71 -9.65 3.17 10.42
N ASP A 72 -9.09 3.93 9.50
CA ASP A 72 -9.81 5.02 8.84
C ASP A 72 -10.88 4.44 7.90
N PRO A 73 -12.14 4.89 8.02
CA PRO A 73 -13.22 4.43 7.13
C PRO A 73 -12.94 4.64 5.65
N GLU A 74 -12.19 5.68 5.29
CA GLU A 74 -11.79 5.94 3.90
C GLU A 74 -10.86 4.84 3.38
N THR A 75 -9.99 4.33 4.25
CA THR A 75 -9.09 3.23 3.89
C THR A 75 -9.87 1.95 3.65
N THR A 76 -10.86 1.65 4.50
CA THR A 76 -11.74 0.50 4.32
C THR A 76 -12.50 0.59 3.01
N LYS A 77 -13.03 1.77 2.71
CA LYS A 77 -13.75 2.01 1.47
C LYS A 77 -12.87 1.80 0.25
N PHE A 78 -11.63 2.31 0.30
CA PHE A 78 -10.66 2.10 -0.76
C PHE A 78 -10.38 0.62 -0.96
N ALA A 79 -10.16 -0.13 0.13
CA ALA A 79 -9.88 -1.57 0.06
C ALA A 79 -11.03 -2.33 -0.61
N GLU A 80 -12.27 -1.97 -0.29
CA GLU A 80 -13.45 -2.59 -0.90
C GLU A 80 -13.55 -2.28 -2.40
N GLN A 81 -13.30 -1.03 -2.78
CA GLN A 81 -13.32 -0.62 -4.18
C GLN A 81 -12.20 -1.28 -4.97
N MET A 82 -11.02 -1.40 -4.36
CA MET A 82 -9.88 -2.09 -4.94
C MET A 82 -10.19 -3.56 -5.19
N ALA A 83 -10.75 -4.23 -4.18
CA ALA A 83 -11.09 -5.64 -4.30
C ALA A 83 -12.08 -5.90 -5.43
N ALA A 84 -13.02 -4.98 -5.65
CA ALA A 84 -14.00 -5.09 -6.73
C ALA A 84 -13.38 -5.04 -8.14
N LEU A 85 -12.19 -4.46 -8.26
CA LEU A 85 -11.46 -4.39 -9.52
C LEU A 85 -10.51 -5.57 -9.74
N CYS A 86 -10.34 -6.41 -8.72
CA CYS A 86 -9.42 -7.54 -8.77
C CYS A 86 -10.08 -8.82 -9.27
N THR A 87 -9.29 -9.69 -9.91
CA THR A 87 -9.77 -10.98 -10.40
C THR A 87 -9.82 -12.02 -9.28
N ARG A 88 -9.12 -11.76 -8.18
CA ARG A 88 -9.14 -12.57 -6.96
C ARG A 88 -8.98 -11.64 -5.76
N PRO A 89 -9.35 -12.07 -4.54
CA PRO A 89 -9.16 -11.22 -3.37
C PRO A 89 -7.70 -10.83 -3.20
N PRO A 90 -7.41 -9.54 -2.95
CA PRO A 90 -6.04 -9.10 -2.71
C PRO A 90 -5.53 -9.63 -1.37
N SER A 91 -4.22 -9.81 -1.29
CA SER A 91 -3.54 -10.30 -0.09
C SER A 91 -2.78 -9.14 0.54
N PHE A 92 -2.89 -8.99 1.86
CA PHE A 92 -2.24 -7.93 2.64
C PHE A 92 -1.24 -8.56 3.59
N THR A 93 0.00 -8.06 3.57
CA THR A 93 1.04 -8.55 4.47
C THR A 93 1.65 -7.36 5.19
N ASP A 94 1.63 -7.41 6.52
CA ASP A 94 2.21 -6.38 7.37
C ASP A 94 3.63 -6.79 7.74
N CYS A 95 4.59 -5.90 7.51
CA CYS A 95 6.01 -6.20 7.69
C CYS A 95 6.72 -5.10 8.46
N ASP A 96 7.59 -5.51 9.38
CA ASP A 96 8.49 -4.60 10.06
C ASP A 96 9.81 -4.55 9.29
N VAL A 97 10.30 -3.34 9.01
CA VAL A 97 11.57 -3.19 8.32
C VAL A 97 12.70 -3.57 9.28
N GLN A 98 13.49 -4.55 8.92
CA GLN A 98 14.61 -5.01 9.75
C GLN A 98 15.91 -4.31 9.40
N GLU A 99 16.15 -4.09 8.11
CA GLU A 99 17.35 -3.42 7.62
C GLU A 99 17.00 -2.58 6.40
N MET A 100 17.66 -1.47 6.28
CA MET A 100 17.55 -0.64 5.09
C MET A 100 18.96 -0.20 4.73
N THR A 101 19.43 -0.60 3.56
CA THR A 101 20.77 -0.28 3.08
C THR A 101 20.66 0.51 1.78
N ASP A 102 21.36 1.62 1.73
CA ASP A 102 21.41 2.48 0.57
C ASP A 102 22.75 2.27 -0.12
N PHE A 103 22.72 1.84 -1.38
CA PHE A 103 23.92 1.55 -2.15
C PHE A 103 24.34 2.72 -3.06
N ALA A 104 23.78 3.87 -2.86
CA ALA A 104 24.04 5.02 -3.72
C ALA A 104 25.50 5.48 -3.76
#